data_d11f37a999c23efee99cb68128c7f7b3
#
_entry.id   d11f37a999c23efee99cb68128c7f7b3
#
_cell.length_a   1.000
_cell.length_b   1.000
_cell.length_c   1.000
_cell.angle_alpha   90.00
_cell.angle_beta   90.00
_cell.angle_gamma   90.00
#
_symmetry.space_group_name_H-M   'P 1'
#
loop_
_entity.id
_entity.type
_entity.pdbx_description
1 polymer ?
#
loop_
_entity_poly.entity_id
_entity_poly.type
_entity_poly.pdbx_seq_one_letter_code
_entity_poly.pdbx_strand_id
1 'polypeptide(L)'
;MPARAIAGVPDLMHHKYVVRDGETVWTGSMNWTDDSFTRQENVVAIVRSAPIAARFEENFAELWHTGAVELTGRVPPNPVRVGDRKVRAWFTPGYGEALSTRIAKAIARARRRVRICSPVITAAPVLSILAQVVSEGELDLAGCVDQPQVHGVIHQWRQNGNVAWKLPLLERVMTGDFAGKRSEPWRPGGGLHNFMHAKLTVADDLVFLGSYNLSRSGERNAENVLELDDPQLADQLAAYVDGVRSRYPRFEFDKVTG
;
A
#
# COMPACT_ATOMS: atom_id res chain seq x y z
N MET A 1 14.21 -26.41 -4.91
CA MET A 1 14.70 -25.12 -4.36
C MET A 1 14.60 -25.17 -2.84
N PRO A 2 15.58 -24.65 -2.09
CA PRO A 2 15.43 -24.52 -0.65
C PRO A 2 14.27 -23.56 -0.31
N ALA A 3 13.55 -23.88 0.76
CA ALA A 3 12.45 -23.07 1.27
C ALA A 3 12.58 -22.92 2.79
N ARG A 4 12.16 -21.77 3.31
CA ARG A 4 12.17 -21.49 4.75
C ARG A 4 10.85 -20.84 5.14
N ALA A 5 10.18 -21.44 6.13
CA ALA A 5 9.03 -20.82 6.77
C ALA A 5 9.51 -19.68 7.70
N ILE A 6 8.82 -18.56 7.65
CA ILE A 6 9.05 -17.41 8.53
C ILE A 6 7.87 -17.33 9.49
N ALA A 7 8.17 -17.34 10.80
CA ALA A 7 7.15 -17.12 11.82
C ALA A 7 6.63 -15.67 11.68
N GLY A 8 5.32 -15.51 11.59
CA GLY A 8 4.67 -14.25 11.25
C GLY A 8 3.58 -13.85 12.24
N VAL A 9 3.81 -13.96 13.55
CA VAL A 9 2.87 -13.48 14.57
C VAL A 9 3.68 -12.75 15.63
N PRO A 10 3.34 -11.50 15.97
CA PRO A 10 2.18 -10.71 15.51
C PRO A 10 2.36 -10.06 14.12
N ASP A 11 3.59 -9.91 13.61
CA ASP A 11 3.90 -9.21 12.37
C ASP A 11 4.18 -10.22 11.23
N LEU A 12 3.67 -9.96 10.02
CA LEU A 12 3.63 -10.93 8.92
C LEU A 12 4.80 -10.76 7.95
N MET A 13 5.30 -11.87 7.41
CA MET A 13 6.04 -11.87 6.15
C MET A 13 5.04 -11.70 5.00
N HIS A 14 4.91 -10.46 4.52
CA HIS A 14 3.86 -10.05 3.58
C HIS A 14 4.41 -9.60 2.22
N HIS A 15 5.68 -9.82 1.94
CA HIS A 15 6.28 -9.57 0.64
C HIS A 15 5.61 -10.33 -0.50
N LYS A 16 5.57 -9.73 -1.67
CA LYS A 16 5.16 -10.34 -2.94
C LYS A 16 6.16 -9.91 -3.99
N TYR A 17 7.33 -10.56 -4.04
CA TYR A 17 8.30 -10.29 -5.09
C TYR A 17 9.07 -11.53 -5.54
N VAL A 18 9.58 -11.47 -6.74
CA VAL A 18 10.54 -12.42 -7.32
C VAL A 18 11.70 -11.63 -7.87
N VAL A 19 12.92 -12.06 -7.59
CA VAL A 19 14.12 -11.61 -8.29
C VAL A 19 14.53 -12.69 -9.28
N ARG A 20 14.71 -12.30 -10.53
CA ARG A 20 15.15 -13.19 -11.59
C ARG A 20 16.54 -12.77 -12.08
N ASP A 21 17.48 -13.73 -12.00
CA ASP A 21 18.83 -13.64 -12.53
C ASP A 21 19.65 -12.43 -12.00
N GLY A 22 19.31 -11.90 -10.81
CA GLY A 22 19.94 -10.68 -10.26
C GLY A 22 19.71 -9.41 -11.08
N GLU A 23 18.78 -9.42 -12.04
CA GLU A 23 18.57 -8.32 -12.99
C GLU A 23 17.15 -7.77 -13.01
N THR A 24 16.17 -8.60 -12.71
CA THR A 24 14.77 -8.25 -12.86
C THR A 24 14.01 -8.53 -11.58
N VAL A 25 13.21 -7.56 -11.12
CA VAL A 25 12.30 -7.68 -9.99
C VAL A 25 10.87 -7.64 -10.51
N TRP A 26 10.08 -8.65 -10.18
CA TRP A 26 8.63 -8.63 -10.22
C TRP A 26 8.13 -8.34 -8.80
N THR A 27 7.28 -7.33 -8.61
CA THR A 27 6.72 -6.98 -7.30
C THR A 27 5.40 -6.24 -7.43
N GLY A 28 4.67 -6.17 -6.33
CA GLY A 28 3.38 -5.46 -6.29
C GLY A 28 2.48 -5.94 -5.17
N SER A 29 1.20 -5.73 -5.36
CA SER A 29 0.18 -6.09 -4.37
C SER A 29 -0.35 -7.51 -4.50
N MET A 30 -0.14 -8.16 -5.64
CA MET A 30 -0.80 -9.40 -6.02
C MET A 30 -0.25 -10.61 -5.26
N ASN A 31 -1.12 -11.34 -4.55
CA ASN A 31 -0.82 -12.67 -4.03
C ASN A 31 -0.81 -13.70 -5.18
N TRP A 32 -0.16 -14.83 -4.98
CA TRP A 32 -0.13 -15.91 -5.97
C TRP A 32 -1.29 -16.89 -5.73
N THR A 33 -2.50 -16.38 -5.82
CA THR A 33 -3.75 -17.10 -5.60
C THR A 33 -4.74 -16.78 -6.73
N ASP A 34 -5.65 -17.71 -7.03
CA ASP A 34 -6.61 -17.58 -8.13
C ASP A 34 -7.47 -16.32 -8.03
N ASP A 35 -7.90 -15.94 -6.82
CA ASP A 35 -8.68 -14.73 -6.57
C ASP A 35 -7.88 -13.45 -6.86
N SER A 36 -6.59 -13.44 -6.53
CA SER A 36 -5.72 -12.30 -6.82
C SER A 36 -5.50 -12.09 -8.31
N PHE A 37 -5.44 -13.17 -9.10
CA PHE A 37 -5.28 -13.11 -10.55
C PHE A 37 -6.58 -12.77 -11.28
N THR A 38 -7.74 -13.12 -10.72
CA THR A 38 -9.00 -13.11 -11.48
C THR A 38 -10.04 -12.12 -10.98
N ARG A 39 -10.02 -11.70 -9.71
CA ARG A 39 -11.12 -10.94 -9.08
C ARG A 39 -10.70 -9.70 -8.29
N GLN A 40 -9.45 -9.64 -7.84
CA GLN A 40 -8.99 -8.53 -7.01
C GLN A 40 -8.40 -7.41 -7.88
N GLU A 41 -8.57 -6.17 -7.48
CA GLU A 41 -7.79 -5.07 -8.00
C GLU A 41 -6.38 -5.15 -7.44
N ASN A 42 -5.40 -5.32 -8.32
CA ASN A 42 -3.99 -5.40 -7.97
C ASN A 42 -3.14 -4.55 -8.92
N VAL A 43 -1.96 -4.15 -8.45
CA VAL A 43 -0.93 -3.50 -9.27
C VAL A 43 0.36 -4.30 -9.14
N VAL A 44 0.99 -4.56 -10.28
CA VAL A 44 2.27 -5.26 -10.39
C VAL A 44 3.22 -4.42 -11.23
N ALA A 45 4.47 -4.38 -10.81
CA ALA A 45 5.57 -3.77 -11.57
C ALA A 45 6.65 -4.81 -11.87
N ILE A 46 7.23 -4.69 -13.06
CA ILE A 46 8.43 -5.41 -13.46
C ILE A 46 9.52 -4.38 -13.71
N VAL A 47 10.60 -4.43 -12.92
CA VAL A 47 11.72 -3.51 -13.03
C VAL A 47 12.95 -4.28 -13.48
N ARG A 48 13.51 -3.91 -14.63
CA ARG A 48 14.77 -4.45 -15.13
C ARG A 48 15.91 -3.53 -14.70
N SER A 49 16.59 -3.90 -13.63
CA SER A 49 17.68 -3.12 -13.05
C SER A 49 18.44 -3.97 -12.03
N ALA A 50 19.66 -4.35 -12.35
CA ALA A 50 20.51 -5.09 -11.42
C ALA A 50 20.74 -4.36 -10.09
N PRO A 51 20.93 -3.03 -10.02
CA PRO A 51 21.02 -2.33 -8.75
C PRO A 51 19.73 -2.36 -7.90
N ILE A 52 18.53 -2.39 -8.52
CA ILE A 52 17.28 -2.58 -7.79
C ILE A 52 17.16 -4.04 -7.36
N ALA A 53 17.45 -5.01 -8.25
CA ALA A 53 17.42 -6.43 -7.91
C ALA A 53 18.30 -6.73 -6.69
N ALA A 54 19.51 -6.18 -6.65
CA ALA A 54 20.43 -6.33 -5.51
C ALA A 54 19.82 -5.86 -4.18
N ARG A 55 18.97 -4.80 -4.15
CA ARG A 55 18.28 -4.36 -2.94
C ARG A 55 17.25 -5.39 -2.44
N PHE A 56 16.54 -6.01 -3.38
CA PHE A 56 15.59 -7.07 -3.04
C PHE A 56 16.28 -8.35 -2.60
N GLU A 57 17.42 -8.71 -3.19
CA GLU A 57 18.24 -9.84 -2.76
C GLU A 57 18.85 -9.60 -1.38
N GLU A 58 19.32 -8.39 -1.07
CA GLU A 58 19.83 -8.00 0.25
C GLU A 58 18.71 -8.15 1.30
N ASN A 59 17.49 -7.65 1.03
CA ASN A 59 16.35 -7.81 1.92
C ASN A 59 15.95 -9.29 2.08
N PHE A 60 15.95 -10.06 0.99
CA PHE A 60 15.72 -11.50 1.06
C PHE A 60 16.74 -12.19 1.96
N ALA A 61 18.03 -11.83 1.83
CA ALA A 61 19.10 -12.38 2.64
C ALA A 61 18.91 -12.03 4.14
N GLU A 62 18.50 -10.79 4.48
CA GLU A 62 18.15 -10.43 5.86
C GLU A 62 17.09 -11.38 6.42
N LEU A 63 15.98 -11.57 5.70
CA LEU A 63 14.88 -12.41 6.12
C LEU A 63 15.27 -13.90 6.18
N TRP A 64 16.06 -14.35 5.18
CA TRP A 64 16.55 -15.73 5.12
C TRP A 64 17.47 -16.09 6.29
N HIS A 65 18.39 -15.18 6.65
CA HIS A 65 19.35 -15.43 7.73
C HIS A 65 18.71 -15.30 9.11
N THR A 66 17.90 -14.28 9.32
CA THR A 66 17.29 -14.02 10.63
C THR A 66 16.11 -14.95 10.93
N GLY A 67 15.29 -15.24 9.93
CA GLY A 67 14.03 -15.97 10.11
C GLY A 67 12.98 -15.20 10.90
N ALA A 68 13.19 -13.91 11.15
CA ALA A 68 12.36 -13.06 11.99
C ALA A 68 12.02 -11.74 11.28
N VAL A 69 10.72 -11.43 11.20
CA VAL A 69 10.20 -10.24 10.50
C VAL A 69 10.76 -8.96 11.11
N GLU A 70 10.77 -8.84 12.42
CA GLU A 70 11.20 -7.67 13.17
C GLU A 70 12.69 -7.31 13.00
N LEU A 71 13.49 -8.24 12.48
CA LEU A 71 14.92 -8.04 12.24
C LEU A 71 15.26 -7.68 10.79
N THR A 72 14.27 -7.45 9.94
CA THR A 72 14.43 -7.21 8.50
C THR A 72 14.03 -5.80 8.08
N GLY A 73 14.12 -5.53 6.78
CA GLY A 73 13.76 -4.24 6.20
C GLY A 73 14.77 -3.14 6.46
N ARG A 74 16.03 -3.49 6.67
CA ARG A 74 17.12 -2.54 7.03
C ARG A 74 17.94 -2.07 5.83
N VAL A 75 17.63 -2.56 4.64
CA VAL A 75 18.26 -2.10 3.39
C VAL A 75 17.96 -0.62 3.16
N PRO A 76 18.97 0.26 3.10
CA PRO A 76 18.74 1.70 2.96
C PRO A 76 18.04 2.05 1.65
N PRO A 77 16.99 2.89 1.66
CA PRO A 77 16.23 3.27 0.48
C PRO A 77 16.95 4.35 -0.35
N ASN A 78 18.22 4.14 -0.64
CA ASN A 78 19.02 5.02 -1.48
C ASN A 78 18.48 5.00 -2.92
N PRO A 79 18.38 6.16 -3.61
CA PRO A 79 17.88 6.21 -4.96
C PRO A 79 18.85 5.53 -5.94
N VAL A 80 18.29 4.79 -6.87
CA VAL A 80 18.98 4.18 -8.00
C VAL A 80 18.45 4.80 -9.30
N ARG A 81 19.30 5.04 -10.27
CA ARG A 81 18.87 5.44 -11.62
C ARG A 81 18.49 4.20 -12.42
N VAL A 82 17.28 4.24 -12.99
CA VAL A 82 16.79 3.24 -13.95
C VAL A 82 16.37 4.00 -15.20
N GLY A 83 17.21 3.94 -16.22
CA GLY A 83 17.14 4.88 -17.34
C GLY A 83 17.38 6.33 -16.85
N ASP A 84 16.46 7.21 -17.17
CA ASP A 84 16.46 8.61 -16.73
C ASP A 84 15.69 8.84 -15.40
N ARG A 85 15.08 7.80 -14.85
CA ARG A 85 14.22 7.87 -13.65
C ARG A 85 14.99 7.56 -12.37
N LYS A 86 14.50 8.12 -11.26
CA LYS A 86 14.95 7.78 -9.91
C LYS A 86 13.97 6.78 -9.29
N VAL A 87 14.51 5.65 -8.83
CA VAL A 87 13.76 4.58 -8.19
C VAL A 87 14.34 4.31 -6.81
N ARG A 88 13.50 4.09 -5.80
CA ARG A 88 13.90 3.60 -4.48
C ARG A 88 13.15 2.33 -4.17
N ALA A 89 13.82 1.39 -3.55
CA ALA A 89 13.19 0.26 -2.89
C ALA A 89 13.15 0.52 -1.38
N TRP A 90 11.96 0.45 -0.80
CA TRP A 90 11.71 0.58 0.63
C TRP A 90 11.33 -0.78 1.18
N PHE A 91 11.82 -1.10 2.37
CA PHE A 91 11.47 -2.35 3.06
C PHE A 91 11.08 -2.05 4.51
N THR A 92 10.05 -2.75 4.98
CA THR A 92 9.60 -2.67 6.37
C THR A 92 9.90 -3.99 7.06
N PRO A 93 9.94 -4.06 8.40
CA PRO A 93 9.66 -2.97 9.35
C PRO A 93 10.80 -1.97 9.54
N GLY A 94 12.05 -2.28 9.15
CA GLY A 94 13.21 -1.43 9.45
C GLY A 94 13.04 0.02 9.02
N TYR A 95 12.41 0.27 7.84
CA TYR A 95 12.09 1.61 7.34
C TYR A 95 10.58 1.92 7.34
N GLY A 96 9.74 1.20 8.11
CA GLY A 96 8.29 1.32 8.05
C GLY A 96 7.77 2.72 8.40
N GLU A 97 8.21 3.30 9.51
CA GLU A 97 7.81 4.66 9.93
C GLU A 97 8.39 5.75 9.00
N ALA A 98 9.60 5.54 8.50
CA ALA A 98 10.21 6.44 7.53
C ALA A 98 9.46 6.43 6.19
N LEU A 99 8.99 5.25 5.75
CA LEU A 99 8.19 5.09 4.54
C LEU A 99 6.84 5.80 4.66
N SER A 100 6.08 5.57 5.75
CA SER A 100 4.78 6.23 5.93
C SER A 100 4.94 7.75 6.02
N THR A 101 6.00 8.24 6.67
CA THR A 101 6.35 9.66 6.70
C THR A 101 6.74 10.18 5.29
N ARG A 102 7.45 9.37 4.51
CA ARG A 102 7.83 9.74 3.13
C ARG A 102 6.62 9.89 2.23
N ILE A 103 5.65 8.96 2.31
CA ILE A 103 4.38 9.03 1.58
C ILE A 103 3.59 10.26 2.03
N ALA A 104 3.45 10.50 3.33
CA ALA A 104 2.78 11.68 3.86
C ALA A 104 3.41 12.99 3.35
N LYS A 105 4.74 13.09 3.33
CA LYS A 105 5.45 14.25 2.78
C LYS A 105 5.24 14.40 1.27
N ALA A 106 5.12 13.33 0.51
CA ALA A 106 4.81 13.40 -0.91
C ALA A 106 3.40 13.96 -1.14
N ILE A 107 2.41 13.48 -0.39
CA ILE A 107 1.03 13.99 -0.40
C ILE A 107 0.99 15.48 -0.02
N ALA A 108 1.66 15.89 1.06
CA ALA A 108 1.71 17.28 1.52
C ALA A 108 2.33 18.25 0.49
N ARG A 109 3.21 17.75 -0.38
CA ARG A 109 3.89 18.54 -1.42
C ARG A 109 3.17 18.53 -2.76
N ALA A 110 2.20 17.66 -2.95
CA ALA A 110 1.45 17.57 -4.18
C ALA A 110 0.71 18.89 -4.47
N ARG A 111 0.67 19.27 -5.74
CA ARG A 111 0.07 20.53 -6.21
C ARG A 111 -1.03 20.31 -7.25
N ARG A 112 -1.08 19.13 -7.85
CA ARG A 112 -2.03 18.82 -8.91
C ARG A 112 -3.03 17.77 -8.45
N ARG A 113 -2.54 16.62 -8.03
CA ARG A 113 -3.41 15.48 -7.70
C ARG A 113 -2.77 14.52 -6.70
N VAL A 114 -3.63 13.82 -5.96
CA VAL A 114 -3.30 12.58 -5.26
C VAL A 114 -4.31 11.50 -5.64
N ARG A 115 -3.83 10.30 -5.97
CA ARG A 115 -4.65 9.12 -6.27
C ARG A 115 -4.22 7.94 -5.42
N ILE A 116 -5.17 7.28 -4.76
CA ILE A 116 -4.89 6.18 -3.83
C ILE A 116 -5.80 5.00 -4.12
N CYS A 117 -5.21 3.81 -4.30
CA CYS A 117 -5.89 2.54 -4.11
C CYS A 117 -5.23 1.81 -2.94
N SER A 118 -6.00 1.51 -1.89
CA SER A 118 -5.51 0.77 -0.72
C SER A 118 -6.67 0.06 -0.04
N PRO A 119 -6.49 -1.16 0.50
CA PRO A 119 -7.54 -1.81 1.29
C PRO A 119 -8.02 -0.92 2.43
N VAL A 120 -7.09 -0.29 3.14
CA VAL A 120 -7.35 0.61 4.27
C VAL A 120 -6.36 1.79 4.24
N ILE A 121 -6.73 2.90 4.91
CA ILE A 121 -5.85 4.07 5.11
C ILE A 121 -5.86 4.39 6.60
N THR A 122 -4.91 3.85 7.36
CA THR A 122 -4.89 3.89 8.83
C THR A 122 -3.53 4.25 9.44
N ALA A 123 -2.46 4.35 8.62
CA ALA A 123 -1.16 4.86 9.05
C ALA A 123 -1.29 6.32 9.46
N ALA A 124 -0.93 6.65 10.70
CA ALA A 124 -1.20 7.96 11.28
C ALA A 124 -0.63 9.14 10.47
N PRO A 125 0.63 9.12 9.99
CA PRO A 125 1.15 10.23 9.18
C PRO A 125 0.37 10.47 7.88
N VAL A 126 -0.01 9.38 7.19
CA VAL A 126 -0.75 9.45 5.93
C VAL A 126 -2.19 9.90 6.18
N LEU A 127 -2.84 9.34 7.19
CA LEU A 127 -4.22 9.69 7.54
C LEU A 127 -4.34 11.17 7.93
N SER A 128 -3.40 11.68 8.72
CA SER A 128 -3.41 13.07 9.18
C SER A 128 -3.26 14.06 8.00
N ILE A 129 -2.31 13.81 7.10
CA ILE A 129 -2.11 14.72 5.96
C ILE A 129 -3.27 14.65 4.97
N LEU A 130 -3.87 13.49 4.74
CA LEU A 130 -5.03 13.35 3.87
C LEU A 130 -6.24 14.10 4.46
N ALA A 131 -6.48 14.01 5.78
CA ALA A 131 -7.55 14.76 6.42
C ALA A 131 -7.34 16.28 6.29
N GLN A 132 -6.10 16.76 6.40
CA GLN A 132 -5.75 18.15 6.16
C GLN A 132 -6.04 18.54 4.71
N VAL A 133 -5.55 17.77 3.73
CA VAL A 133 -5.76 18.03 2.29
C VAL A 133 -7.25 18.12 1.94
N VAL A 134 -8.08 17.18 2.49
CA VAL A 134 -9.53 17.23 2.28
C VAL A 134 -10.15 18.49 2.90
N SER A 135 -9.64 18.95 4.06
CA SER A 135 -10.14 20.14 4.73
C SER A 135 -9.77 21.43 3.99
N GLU A 136 -8.61 21.48 3.36
CA GLU A 136 -8.15 22.62 2.54
C GLU A 136 -8.91 22.70 1.20
N GLY A 137 -9.26 21.54 0.61
CA GLY A 137 -10.08 21.45 -0.60
C GLY A 137 -9.41 21.95 -1.88
N GLU A 138 -8.11 22.19 -1.87
CA GLU A 138 -7.36 22.77 -3.00
C GLU A 138 -6.77 21.71 -3.93
N LEU A 139 -6.59 20.47 -3.44
CA LEU A 139 -5.93 19.40 -4.16
C LEU A 139 -6.94 18.39 -4.71
N ASP A 140 -6.77 18.00 -5.97
CA ASP A 140 -7.54 16.92 -6.59
C ASP A 140 -7.15 15.57 -5.96
N LEU A 141 -7.89 15.18 -4.91
CA LEU A 141 -7.72 13.94 -4.17
C LEU A 141 -8.85 12.98 -4.45
N ALA A 142 -8.52 11.78 -4.94
CA ALA A 142 -9.48 10.71 -5.16
C ALA A 142 -8.87 9.33 -4.92
N GLY A 143 -9.73 8.33 -4.72
CA GLY A 143 -9.25 6.97 -4.51
C GLY A 143 -10.33 5.92 -4.38
N CYS A 144 -9.88 4.70 -4.08
CA CYS A 144 -10.76 3.57 -3.81
C CYS A 144 -10.21 2.75 -2.63
N VAL A 145 -11.11 2.36 -1.72
CA VAL A 145 -10.81 1.52 -0.56
C VAL A 145 -11.69 0.27 -0.54
N ASP A 146 -11.31 -0.72 0.27
CA ASP A 146 -12.14 -1.89 0.53
C ASP A 146 -13.15 -1.56 1.64
N GLN A 147 -14.41 -1.42 1.30
CA GLN A 147 -15.43 -0.93 2.24
C GLN A 147 -15.58 -1.83 3.46
N PRO A 148 -15.70 -3.17 3.37
CA PRO A 148 -15.79 -4.03 4.54
C PRO A 148 -14.56 -3.95 5.45
N GLN A 149 -13.35 -3.84 4.89
CA GLN A 149 -12.14 -3.73 5.71
C GLN A 149 -12.08 -2.39 6.45
N VAL A 150 -12.45 -1.28 5.80
CA VAL A 150 -12.53 0.04 6.47
C VAL A 150 -13.61 0.02 7.55
N HIS A 151 -14.78 -0.59 7.32
CA HIS A 151 -15.82 -0.74 8.34
C HIS A 151 -15.33 -1.57 9.53
N GLY A 152 -14.58 -2.65 9.28
CA GLY A 152 -13.93 -3.43 10.34
C GLY A 152 -12.97 -2.58 11.19
N VAL A 153 -12.18 -1.72 10.57
CA VAL A 153 -11.30 -0.77 11.26
C VAL A 153 -12.10 0.22 12.10
N ILE A 154 -13.17 0.81 11.56
CA ILE A 154 -14.05 1.75 12.28
C ILE A 154 -14.63 1.07 13.52
N HIS A 155 -15.17 -0.14 13.37
CA HIS A 155 -15.71 -0.92 14.49
C HIS A 155 -14.64 -1.16 15.57
N GLN A 156 -13.46 -1.66 15.18
CA GLN A 156 -12.35 -1.89 16.10
C GLN A 156 -11.91 -0.61 16.84
N TRP A 157 -11.83 0.52 16.14
CA TRP A 157 -11.39 1.78 16.74
C TRP A 157 -12.42 2.39 17.68
N ARG A 158 -13.72 2.18 17.45
CA ARG A 158 -14.78 2.56 18.38
C ARG A 158 -14.67 1.83 19.73
N GLN A 159 -14.18 0.60 19.70
CA GLN A 159 -13.99 -0.22 20.91
C GLN A 159 -12.66 0.03 21.61
N ASN A 160 -11.70 0.67 20.95
CA ASN A 160 -10.34 0.87 21.46
C ASN A 160 -10.02 2.36 21.62
N GLY A 161 -10.19 2.89 22.85
CA GLY A 161 -9.97 4.29 23.18
C GLY A 161 -8.57 4.83 22.80
N ASN A 162 -7.53 3.98 22.78
CA ASN A 162 -6.17 4.39 22.43
C ASN A 162 -6.01 4.82 20.97
N VAL A 163 -6.91 4.39 20.08
CA VAL A 163 -6.88 4.70 18.64
C VAL A 163 -8.11 5.45 18.16
N ALA A 164 -9.10 5.66 19.01
CA ALA A 164 -10.37 6.32 18.67
C ALA A 164 -10.18 7.75 18.13
N TRP A 165 -9.09 8.43 18.51
CA TRP A 165 -8.73 9.75 18.00
C TRP A 165 -8.52 9.79 16.47
N LYS A 166 -8.31 8.65 15.83
CA LYS A 166 -8.17 8.52 14.36
C LYS A 166 -9.52 8.53 13.63
N LEU A 167 -10.61 8.23 14.33
CA LEU A 167 -11.94 8.15 13.71
C LEU A 167 -12.33 9.44 12.98
N PRO A 168 -12.28 10.65 13.58
CA PRO A 168 -12.64 11.87 12.89
C PRO A 168 -11.71 12.18 11.71
N LEU A 169 -10.46 11.76 11.74
CA LEU A 169 -9.55 11.90 10.62
C LEU A 169 -9.97 10.98 9.46
N LEU A 170 -10.28 9.70 9.76
CA LEU A 170 -10.73 8.76 8.75
C LEU A 170 -12.07 9.19 8.13
N GLU A 171 -13.00 9.66 8.96
CA GLU A 171 -14.27 10.23 8.50
C GLU A 171 -14.04 11.39 7.55
N ARG A 172 -13.18 12.33 7.93
CA ARG A 172 -12.82 13.47 7.07
C ARG A 172 -12.23 13.00 5.73
N VAL A 173 -11.31 12.05 5.71
CA VAL A 173 -10.74 11.51 4.47
C VAL A 173 -11.82 10.87 3.59
N MET A 174 -12.74 10.12 4.19
CA MET A 174 -13.81 9.43 3.45
C MET A 174 -14.91 10.39 2.95
N THR A 175 -15.01 11.63 3.45
CA THR A 175 -15.85 12.68 2.83
C THR A 175 -15.27 13.21 1.53
N GLY A 176 -13.99 12.96 1.24
CA GLY A 176 -13.37 13.21 -0.05
C GLY A 176 -13.93 12.32 -1.15
N ASP A 177 -13.31 12.35 -2.33
CA ASP A 177 -13.77 11.57 -3.50
C ASP A 177 -13.24 10.13 -3.47
N PHE A 178 -13.66 9.37 -2.45
CA PHE A 178 -13.31 7.95 -2.30
C PHE A 178 -14.50 7.04 -2.64
N ALA A 179 -14.25 6.05 -3.51
CA ALA A 179 -15.14 4.93 -3.73
C ALA A 179 -14.89 3.81 -2.71
N GLY A 180 -15.93 3.07 -2.35
CA GLY A 180 -15.87 1.90 -1.50
C GLY A 180 -16.23 0.62 -2.27
N LYS A 181 -15.25 -0.24 -2.55
CA LYS A 181 -15.55 -1.55 -3.11
C LYS A 181 -16.22 -2.41 -2.04
N ARG A 182 -17.44 -2.85 -2.27
CA ARG A 182 -18.16 -3.81 -1.43
C ARG A 182 -17.68 -5.22 -1.74
N SER A 183 -16.56 -5.60 -1.18
CA SER A 183 -15.95 -6.92 -1.38
C SER A 183 -16.66 -7.99 -0.54
N GLU A 184 -16.60 -9.23 -1.04
CA GLU A 184 -17.03 -10.39 -0.28
C GLU A 184 -15.92 -10.81 0.69
N PRO A 185 -16.21 -10.99 2.00
CA PRO A 185 -15.23 -11.43 2.96
C PRO A 185 -14.80 -12.87 2.68
N TRP A 186 -13.54 -13.18 3.00
CA TRP A 186 -13.07 -14.55 2.95
C TRP A 186 -13.86 -15.44 3.92
N ARG A 187 -14.25 -16.62 3.44
CA ARG A 187 -14.91 -17.65 4.25
C ARG A 187 -14.24 -18.99 4.00
N PRO A 188 -13.96 -19.82 5.05
CA PRO A 188 -13.49 -21.18 4.85
C PRO A 188 -14.47 -21.96 3.96
N GLY A 189 -13.97 -22.60 2.89
CA GLY A 189 -14.82 -23.29 1.90
C GLY A 189 -15.69 -22.40 1.05
N GLY A 190 -15.56 -21.07 1.15
CA GLY A 190 -16.23 -20.09 0.32
C GLY A 190 -15.63 -19.97 -1.08
N GLY A 191 -16.28 -19.17 -1.94
CA GLY A 191 -15.78 -18.83 -3.27
C GLY A 191 -14.57 -17.89 -3.22
N LEU A 192 -14.04 -17.56 -4.41
CA LEU A 192 -12.95 -16.60 -4.56
C LEU A 192 -13.39 -15.21 -4.09
N HIS A 193 -12.56 -14.55 -3.28
CA HIS A 193 -12.86 -13.21 -2.82
C HIS A 193 -12.32 -12.14 -3.78
N ASN A 194 -12.95 -10.97 -3.72
CA ASN A 194 -12.77 -9.90 -4.69
C ASN A 194 -12.32 -8.57 -4.06
N PHE A 195 -11.38 -8.61 -3.13
CA PHE A 195 -10.90 -7.42 -2.40
C PHE A 195 -10.42 -6.28 -3.32
N MET A 196 -10.58 -5.05 -2.83
CA MET A 196 -9.71 -3.95 -3.25
C MET A 196 -8.32 -4.21 -2.63
N HIS A 197 -7.41 -4.76 -3.41
CA HIS A 197 -6.14 -5.25 -2.88
C HIS A 197 -4.91 -4.50 -3.40
N ALA A 198 -5.08 -3.56 -4.32
CA ALA A 198 -4.00 -2.68 -4.76
C ALA A 198 -3.44 -1.86 -3.59
N LYS A 199 -2.14 -1.61 -3.60
CA LYS A 199 -1.46 -0.73 -2.69
C LYS A 199 -0.65 0.25 -3.54
N LEU A 200 -1.33 1.33 -3.90
CA LEU A 200 -0.85 2.34 -4.84
C LEU A 200 -1.16 3.73 -4.31
N THR A 201 -0.15 4.59 -4.31
CA THR A 201 -0.30 6.02 -4.09
C THR A 201 0.42 6.77 -5.20
N VAL A 202 -0.28 7.66 -5.86
CA VAL A 202 0.29 8.64 -6.80
C VAL A 202 0.15 10.02 -6.18
N ALA A 203 1.26 10.77 -6.07
CA ALA A 203 1.29 12.15 -5.60
C ALA A 203 2.05 12.98 -6.64
N ASP A 204 1.32 13.72 -7.48
CA ASP A 204 1.81 14.37 -8.71
C ASP A 204 2.55 13.36 -9.61
N ASP A 205 3.89 13.44 -9.68
CA ASP A 205 4.75 12.59 -10.51
C ASP A 205 5.40 11.46 -9.72
N LEU A 206 5.19 11.40 -8.40
CA LEU A 206 5.69 10.33 -7.54
C LEU A 206 4.69 9.20 -7.43
N VAL A 207 5.17 7.99 -7.62
CA VAL A 207 4.41 6.75 -7.49
C VAL A 207 4.99 5.91 -6.36
N PHE A 208 4.13 5.39 -5.49
CA PHE A 208 4.45 4.38 -4.48
C PHE A 208 3.58 3.16 -4.75
N LEU A 209 4.19 2.02 -5.02
CA LEU A 209 3.48 0.75 -5.25
C LEU A 209 4.24 -0.44 -4.65
N GLY A 210 3.53 -1.45 -4.20
CA GLY A 210 4.15 -2.62 -3.60
C GLY A 210 3.17 -3.47 -2.81
N SER A 211 3.66 -4.09 -1.74
CA SER A 211 2.85 -4.93 -0.85
C SER A 211 2.29 -4.17 0.37
N TYR A 212 2.78 -2.97 0.63
CA TYR A 212 2.55 -2.17 1.83
C TYR A 212 1.13 -1.60 1.91
N ASN A 213 0.33 -2.06 2.86
CA ASN A 213 -0.91 -1.39 3.23
C ASN A 213 -0.59 -0.08 3.98
N LEU A 214 -1.35 0.99 3.70
CA LEU A 214 -1.22 2.26 4.41
C LEU A 214 -1.74 2.12 5.85
N SER A 215 -1.06 1.31 6.67
CA SER A 215 -1.50 0.94 8.02
C SER A 215 -0.33 0.76 8.99
N ARG A 216 -0.64 0.76 10.31
CA ARG A 216 0.36 0.44 11.33
C ARG A 216 0.90 -0.98 11.18
N SER A 217 0.05 -1.95 10.79
CA SER A 217 0.51 -3.30 10.50
C SER A 217 1.46 -3.33 9.31
N GLY A 218 1.20 -2.53 8.26
CA GLY A 218 2.12 -2.39 7.13
C GLY A 218 3.49 -1.85 7.55
N GLU A 219 3.54 -0.91 8.50
CA GLU A 219 4.83 -0.40 9.04
C GLU A 219 5.64 -1.48 9.76
N ARG A 220 4.99 -2.53 10.28
CA ARG A 220 5.60 -3.57 11.12
C ARG A 220 5.79 -4.90 10.42
N ASN A 221 4.95 -5.23 9.45
CA ASN A 221 5.14 -6.41 8.61
C ASN A 221 6.42 -6.32 7.77
N ALA A 222 6.88 -7.44 7.25
CA ALA A 222 7.87 -7.42 6.17
C ALA A 222 7.16 -7.11 4.84
N GLU A 223 7.28 -5.86 4.40
CA GLU A 223 6.68 -5.33 3.17
C GLU A 223 7.73 -4.67 2.29
N ASN A 224 7.39 -4.46 1.03
CA ASN A 224 8.21 -3.67 0.12
C ASN A 224 7.39 -2.64 -0.65
N VAL A 225 8.03 -1.51 -0.99
CA VAL A 225 7.48 -0.46 -1.85
C VAL A 225 8.54 0.02 -2.82
N LEU A 226 8.18 0.15 -4.07
CA LEU A 226 8.91 0.94 -5.05
C LEU A 226 8.38 2.38 -5.01
N GLU A 227 9.28 3.34 -4.84
CA GLU A 227 9.05 4.76 -5.07
C GLU A 227 9.68 5.12 -6.41
N LEU A 228 8.86 5.62 -7.34
CA LEU A 228 9.29 5.99 -8.69
C LEU A 228 8.96 7.46 -8.95
N ASP A 229 9.94 8.20 -9.43
CA ASP A 229 9.79 9.58 -9.91
C ASP A 229 9.67 9.52 -11.43
N ASP A 230 8.43 9.37 -11.92
CA ASP A 230 8.10 9.15 -13.33
C ASP A 230 6.74 9.74 -13.68
N PRO A 231 6.71 10.91 -14.36
CA PRO A 231 5.45 11.57 -14.73
C PRO A 231 4.54 10.71 -15.61
N GLN A 232 5.10 9.99 -16.58
CA GLN A 232 4.31 9.18 -17.51
C GLN A 232 3.65 7.98 -16.81
N LEU A 233 4.41 7.29 -15.95
CA LEU A 233 3.86 6.20 -15.13
C LEU A 233 2.83 6.73 -14.13
N ALA A 234 3.08 7.89 -13.53
CA ALA A 234 2.15 8.53 -12.62
C ALA A 234 0.82 8.87 -13.30
N ASP A 235 0.84 9.37 -14.55
CA ASP A 235 -0.37 9.62 -15.34
C ASP A 235 -1.15 8.32 -15.63
N GLN A 236 -0.46 7.26 -16.04
CA GLN A 236 -1.08 5.96 -16.30
C GLN A 236 -1.72 5.36 -15.05
N LEU A 237 -1.00 5.40 -13.92
CA LEU A 237 -1.49 4.84 -12.67
C LEU A 237 -2.57 5.70 -12.01
N ALA A 238 -2.54 7.02 -12.18
CA ALA A 238 -3.65 7.89 -11.79
C ALA A 238 -4.92 7.55 -12.57
N ALA A 239 -4.81 7.39 -13.89
CA ALA A 239 -5.93 6.95 -14.73
C ALA A 239 -6.45 5.55 -14.34
N TYR A 240 -5.57 4.63 -13.96
CA TYR A 240 -5.96 3.34 -13.40
C TYR A 240 -6.81 3.50 -12.13
N VAL A 241 -6.36 4.34 -11.17
CA VAL A 241 -7.12 4.60 -9.93
C VAL A 241 -8.49 5.20 -10.25
N ASP A 242 -8.57 6.17 -11.17
CA ASP A 242 -9.82 6.79 -11.58
C ASP A 242 -10.76 5.76 -12.25
N GLY A 243 -10.21 4.88 -13.09
CA GLY A 243 -10.96 3.77 -13.69
C GLY A 243 -11.44 2.74 -12.68
N VAL A 244 -10.68 2.44 -11.64
CA VAL A 244 -11.12 1.58 -10.52
C VAL A 244 -12.22 2.26 -9.74
N ARG A 245 -12.01 3.51 -9.34
CA ARG A 245 -12.97 4.33 -8.58
C ARG A 245 -14.33 4.42 -9.28
N SER A 246 -14.34 4.63 -10.57
CA SER A 246 -15.58 4.77 -11.35
C SER A 246 -16.47 3.52 -11.38
N ARG A 247 -15.93 2.35 -11.05
CA ARG A 247 -16.66 1.07 -11.01
C ARG A 247 -17.44 0.84 -9.72
N TYR A 248 -17.14 1.61 -8.67
CA TYR A 248 -17.69 1.39 -7.33
C TYR A 248 -18.43 2.62 -6.83
N PRO A 249 -19.44 2.45 -5.94
CA PRO A 249 -20.14 3.56 -5.34
C PRO A 249 -19.19 4.36 -4.41
N ARG A 250 -19.56 5.60 -4.12
CA ARG A 250 -18.88 6.40 -3.12
C ARG A 250 -18.86 5.66 -1.78
N PHE A 251 -17.76 5.79 -1.02
CA PHE A 251 -17.66 5.18 0.31
C PHE A 251 -18.74 5.72 1.26
N GLU A 252 -19.41 4.83 1.97
CA GLU A 252 -20.46 5.17 2.93
C GLU A 252 -19.95 4.93 4.35
N PHE A 253 -19.70 6.01 5.09
CA PHE A 253 -19.17 5.94 6.46
C PHE A 253 -20.27 5.51 7.48
N ASP A 254 -21.50 5.98 7.29
CA ASP A 254 -22.58 5.86 8.29
C ASP A 254 -23.27 4.48 8.38
N LYS A 255 -22.99 3.56 7.45
CA LYS A 255 -23.59 2.21 7.47
C LYS A 255 -22.88 1.21 8.39
N VAL A 256 -22.05 1.68 9.30
CA VAL A 256 -21.48 0.85 10.37
C VAL A 256 -22.49 0.78 11.53
N THR A 257 -23.59 0.07 11.32
CA THR A 257 -24.49 -0.33 12.42
C THR A 257 -23.74 -1.29 13.33
N GLY A 258 -23.80 -1.01 14.63
CA GLY A 258 -23.14 -1.76 15.69
C GLY A 258 -23.56 -3.23 15.77
#